data_a9bed8de743d7d3bf4ac2c924a7291bd
#
_entry.id   a9bed8de743d7d3bf4ac2c924a7291bd
#
_cell.length_a   1.000
_cell.length_b   1.000
_cell.length_c   1.000
_cell.angle_alpha   90.00
_cell.angle_beta   90.00
_cell.angle_gamma   90.00
#
_symmetry.space_group_name_H-M   'P 1'
#
loop_
_entity.id
_entity.type
_entity.pdbx_description
1 polymer ?
#
loop_
_entity_poly.entity_id
_entity_poly.type
_entity_poly.pdbx_seq_one_letter_code
_entity_poly.pdbx_strand_id
1 'polypeptide(L)'
;MSDETPVTWELGDDHVGVITLNRPEARNALTHGMYAELERLVREAAAAGARCLIVTGADPAFCSGDDVRQVMGGGEEGKAPLSTADRTPRLTPAAGALLHTDVPVVAAVNGAAVGWGMELAMMADIRVASEQAKFGELFVLRGLVSDVAGLGRLAQLVGRERAAELLFTGDVIDAATAERIGLVGRVVPHGELLPTAHALAAKIAANPPLAVQQLKAGLRRALDPDWDDLGRWVSATLGELFRTDDHREGVRAFLEKRPPRFVGR
;
A
#
# COMPACT_ATOMS: atom_id res chain seq x y z
N MET A 1 -4.73 -9.46 25.93
CA MET A 1 -4.26 -8.80 24.70
C MET A 1 -3.04 -9.59 24.31
N SER A 2 -3.07 -10.28 23.16
CA SER A 2 -1.93 -11.06 22.66
C SER A 2 -0.77 -10.11 22.38
N ASP A 3 0.39 -10.46 22.88
CA ASP A 3 1.66 -9.74 22.74
C ASP A 3 2.25 -9.97 21.32
N GLU A 4 1.38 -10.06 20.32
CA GLU A 4 1.79 -10.33 18.93
C GLU A 4 2.25 -9.03 18.26
N THR A 5 3.45 -9.07 17.73
CA THR A 5 4.04 -7.95 16.99
C THR A 5 3.21 -7.66 15.74
N PRO A 6 2.68 -6.42 15.57
CA PRO A 6 1.73 -6.10 14.50
C PRO A 6 2.33 -6.10 13.08
N VAL A 7 3.66 -6.16 12.98
CA VAL A 7 4.41 -6.40 11.74
C VAL A 7 5.53 -7.37 12.07
N THR A 8 5.57 -8.51 11.40
CA THR A 8 6.61 -9.52 11.60
C THR A 8 7.62 -9.49 10.44
N TRP A 9 8.82 -9.98 10.75
CA TRP A 9 9.93 -10.06 9.81
C TRP A 9 10.62 -11.40 9.92
N GLU A 10 10.81 -12.06 8.79
CA GLU A 10 11.57 -13.29 8.67
C GLU A 10 12.55 -13.17 7.49
N LEU A 11 13.78 -13.64 7.67
CA LEU A 11 14.80 -13.70 6.61
C LEU A 11 15.27 -15.13 6.46
N GLY A 12 15.04 -15.72 5.28
CA GLY A 12 15.48 -17.07 4.95
C GLY A 12 16.95 -17.14 4.55
N ASP A 13 17.53 -18.34 4.60
CA ASP A 13 18.90 -18.62 4.12
C ASP A 13 19.06 -18.38 2.62
N ASP A 14 17.96 -18.32 1.88
CA ASP A 14 17.88 -17.98 0.45
C ASP A 14 17.86 -16.47 0.17
N HIS A 15 18.09 -15.65 1.19
CA HIS A 15 18.07 -14.19 1.13
C HIS A 15 16.69 -13.57 0.79
N VAL A 16 15.62 -14.31 0.97
CA VAL A 16 14.26 -13.76 0.85
C VAL A 16 13.79 -13.27 2.22
N GLY A 17 13.50 -11.98 2.30
CA GLY A 17 12.90 -11.37 3.49
C GLY A 17 11.38 -11.33 3.37
N VAL A 18 10.65 -11.77 4.39
CA VAL A 18 9.18 -11.73 4.43
C VAL A 18 8.72 -10.76 5.49
N ILE A 19 7.97 -9.74 5.08
CA ILE A 19 7.28 -8.79 5.96
C ILE A 19 5.81 -9.16 5.97
N THR A 20 5.27 -9.48 7.15
CA THR A 20 3.85 -9.81 7.30
C THR A 20 3.16 -8.78 8.19
N LEU A 21 2.12 -8.13 7.66
CA LEU A 21 1.21 -7.31 8.45
C LEU A 21 0.35 -8.25 9.30
N ASN A 22 0.40 -8.13 10.62
CA ASN A 22 -0.15 -9.10 11.56
C ASN A 22 -1.12 -8.47 12.57
N ARG A 23 -2.23 -7.94 12.04
CA ARG A 23 -3.41 -7.49 12.79
C ARG A 23 -4.68 -8.02 12.14
N PRO A 24 -4.86 -9.36 12.09
CA PRO A 24 -5.97 -9.99 11.36
C PRO A 24 -7.36 -9.53 11.86
N GLU A 25 -7.52 -9.27 13.16
CA GLU A 25 -8.74 -8.76 13.77
C GLU A 25 -9.17 -7.39 13.24
N ALA A 26 -8.20 -6.58 12.79
CA ALA A 26 -8.40 -5.28 12.15
C ALA A 26 -8.21 -5.35 10.62
N ARG A 27 -8.16 -6.56 10.03
CA ARG A 27 -7.85 -6.77 8.60
C ARG A 27 -6.55 -6.08 8.18
N ASN A 28 -5.56 -6.13 9.04
CA ASN A 28 -4.25 -5.53 8.84
C ASN A 28 -4.29 -4.02 8.55
N ALA A 29 -5.26 -3.29 9.15
CA ALA A 29 -5.30 -1.83 9.11
C ALA A 29 -4.05 -1.25 9.76
N LEU A 30 -3.44 -0.26 9.09
CA LEU A 30 -2.15 0.32 9.45
C LEU A 30 -2.30 1.40 10.52
N THR A 31 -1.57 1.21 11.61
CA THR A 31 -1.37 2.22 12.65
C THR A 31 -0.09 3.01 12.41
N HIS A 32 0.09 4.12 13.11
CA HIS A 32 1.36 4.89 13.05
C HIS A 32 2.58 4.02 13.37
N GLY A 33 2.46 3.10 14.34
CA GLY A 33 3.54 2.17 14.70
C GLY A 33 3.87 1.19 13.58
N MET A 34 2.84 0.66 12.87
CA MET A 34 3.05 -0.24 11.74
C MET A 34 3.71 0.47 10.54
N TYR A 35 3.35 1.71 10.28
CA TYR A 35 4.04 2.53 9.27
C TYR A 35 5.52 2.71 9.58
N ALA A 36 5.84 3.06 10.83
CA ALA A 36 7.22 3.24 11.27
C ALA A 36 8.02 1.93 11.19
N GLU A 37 7.41 0.80 11.57
CA GLU A 37 8.06 -0.50 11.50
C GLU A 37 8.26 -0.97 10.05
N LEU A 38 7.26 -0.78 9.18
CA LEU A 38 7.38 -1.09 7.75
C LEU A 38 8.51 -0.26 7.11
N GLU A 39 8.58 1.04 7.40
CA GLU A 39 9.68 1.89 6.94
C GLU A 39 11.03 1.34 7.40
N ARG A 40 11.18 1.04 8.70
CA ARG A 40 12.40 0.54 9.29
C ARG A 40 12.87 -0.76 8.62
N LEU A 41 11.96 -1.74 8.51
CA LEU A 41 12.26 -3.04 7.91
C LEU A 41 12.69 -2.92 6.45
N VAL A 42 12.00 -2.09 5.65
CA VAL A 42 12.36 -1.89 4.24
C VAL A 42 13.73 -1.21 4.11
N ARG A 43 14.04 -0.21 4.96
CA ARG A 43 15.34 0.47 4.94
C ARG A 43 16.50 -0.42 5.38
N GLU A 44 16.27 -1.30 6.35
CA GLU A 44 17.28 -2.16 6.93
C GLU A 44 17.46 -3.48 6.16
N ALA A 45 16.53 -3.83 5.28
CA ALA A 45 16.47 -5.11 4.58
C ALA A 45 17.78 -5.49 3.87
N ALA A 46 18.36 -4.57 3.11
CA ALA A 46 19.62 -4.82 2.40
C ALA A 46 20.78 -5.08 3.36
N ALA A 47 20.89 -4.30 4.43
CA ALA A 47 21.92 -4.46 5.46
C ALA A 47 21.74 -5.77 6.26
N ALA A 48 20.49 -6.22 6.42
CA ALA A 48 20.17 -7.51 7.02
C ALA A 48 20.50 -8.71 6.10
N GLY A 49 20.81 -8.48 4.81
CA GLY A 49 21.17 -9.52 3.85
C GLY A 49 20.04 -9.94 2.91
N ALA A 50 18.88 -9.27 2.94
CA ALA A 50 17.79 -9.55 2.00
C ALA A 50 18.16 -9.10 0.58
N ARG A 51 17.89 -9.97 -0.40
CA ARG A 51 18.06 -9.70 -1.84
C ARG A 51 16.73 -9.56 -2.58
N CYS A 52 15.66 -10.01 -1.97
CA CYS A 52 14.28 -9.79 -2.39
C CYS A 52 13.37 -9.75 -1.16
N LEU A 53 12.35 -8.89 -1.19
CA LEU A 53 11.33 -8.80 -0.15
C LEU A 53 10.01 -9.37 -0.65
N ILE A 54 9.29 -10.05 0.24
CA ILE A 54 7.87 -10.35 0.11
C ILE A 54 7.12 -9.51 1.15
N VAL A 55 6.06 -8.84 0.74
CA VAL A 55 5.13 -8.18 1.66
C VAL A 55 3.79 -8.87 1.54
N THR A 56 3.22 -9.29 2.68
CA THR A 56 1.92 -9.96 2.76
C THR A 56 1.16 -9.55 4.02
N GLY A 57 -0.07 -10.02 4.16
CA GLY A 57 -0.87 -9.85 5.37
C GLY A 57 -1.25 -11.20 6.00
N ALA A 58 -1.43 -11.25 7.31
CA ALA A 58 -2.10 -12.37 7.97
C ALA A 58 -3.56 -12.42 7.50
N ASP A 59 -4.07 -13.64 7.23
CA ASP A 59 -5.47 -13.81 6.81
C ASP A 59 -6.46 -13.18 7.79
N PRO A 60 -7.62 -12.66 7.31
CA PRO A 60 -8.19 -12.85 5.95
C PRO A 60 -7.94 -11.70 4.96
N ALA A 61 -7.03 -10.78 5.22
CA ALA A 61 -6.83 -9.61 4.36
C ALA A 61 -5.33 -9.34 4.12
N PHE A 62 -5.03 -8.73 3.01
CA PHE A 62 -3.69 -8.16 2.80
C PHE A 62 -3.51 -6.91 3.67
N CYS A 63 -4.29 -5.87 3.41
CA CYS A 63 -4.31 -4.64 4.19
C CYS A 63 -5.56 -3.82 3.86
N SER A 64 -6.32 -3.42 4.87
CA SER A 64 -7.53 -2.61 4.70
C SER A 64 -7.29 -1.09 4.68
N GLY A 65 -6.03 -0.66 4.56
CA GLY A 65 -5.63 0.74 4.56
C GLY A 65 -5.36 1.29 5.96
N ASP A 66 -5.53 2.60 6.13
CA ASP A 66 -5.33 3.26 7.41
C ASP A 66 -6.31 2.75 8.49
N ASP A 67 -5.81 2.61 9.72
CA ASP A 67 -6.69 2.47 10.87
C ASP A 67 -7.44 3.80 11.08
N VAL A 68 -8.71 3.82 10.64
CA VAL A 68 -9.54 5.03 10.59
C VAL A 68 -9.64 5.70 11.96
N ARG A 69 -9.63 4.93 13.05
CA ARG A 69 -9.74 5.49 14.41
C ARG A 69 -8.45 6.18 14.84
N GLN A 70 -7.29 5.67 14.44
CA GLN A 70 -6.00 6.22 14.84
C GLN A 70 -5.45 7.25 13.85
N VAL A 71 -5.68 7.05 12.56
CA VAL A 71 -5.06 7.87 11.51
C VAL A 71 -6.01 8.94 11.00
N MET A 72 -7.32 8.68 10.92
CA MET A 72 -8.31 9.60 10.38
C MET A 72 -9.30 10.14 11.44
N GLY A 73 -9.58 9.36 12.49
CA GLY A 73 -10.40 9.81 13.62
C GLY A 73 -9.53 10.62 14.56
N GLY A 74 -9.84 11.90 14.78
CA GLY A 74 -9.12 12.73 15.75
C GLY A 74 -9.00 11.98 17.08
N GLY A 75 -7.76 11.64 17.47
CA GLY A 75 -7.47 11.02 18.75
C GLY A 75 -8.08 11.82 19.90
N GLU A 76 -8.30 11.14 21.03
CA GLU A 76 -8.95 11.63 22.26
C GLU A 76 -9.25 13.13 22.31
N GLU A 77 -10.56 13.46 22.39
CA GLU A 77 -11.14 14.77 22.67
C GLU A 77 -10.49 15.98 21.97
N GLY A 78 -10.92 16.25 20.73
CA GLY A 78 -10.80 17.60 20.13
C GLY A 78 -9.46 17.98 19.54
N LYS A 79 -8.47 17.13 19.54
CA LYS A 79 -7.30 17.33 18.68
C LYS A 79 -7.63 16.75 17.31
N ALA A 80 -7.71 17.66 16.31
CA ALA A 80 -7.67 17.21 14.92
C ALA A 80 -6.55 16.18 14.75
N PRO A 81 -6.75 15.08 13.99
CA PRO A 81 -5.66 14.19 13.65
C PRO A 81 -4.52 15.07 13.21
N LEU A 82 -3.27 14.66 13.53
CA LEU A 82 -2.08 15.32 12.97
C LEU A 82 -2.25 15.23 11.44
N SER A 83 -3.02 16.20 10.92
CA SER A 83 -3.34 16.25 9.51
C SER A 83 -2.01 16.38 8.78
N THR A 84 -1.87 15.72 7.67
CA THR A 84 -0.78 15.98 6.74
C THR A 84 -0.63 17.46 6.44
N ALA A 85 -1.66 18.28 6.71
CA ALA A 85 -1.67 19.74 6.64
C ALA A 85 -0.61 20.44 7.51
N ASP A 86 -0.23 19.84 8.62
CA ASP A 86 0.79 20.40 9.52
C ASP A 86 2.19 19.83 9.25
N ARG A 87 2.30 18.94 8.23
CA ARG A 87 3.57 18.36 7.80
C ARG A 87 4.15 19.14 6.63
N THR A 88 5.46 19.27 6.59
CA THR A 88 6.15 19.68 5.36
C THR A 88 5.74 18.74 4.23
N PRO A 89 5.18 19.25 3.10
CA PRO A 89 4.76 18.44 1.98
C PRO A 89 5.91 17.56 1.46
N ARG A 90 5.77 16.23 1.60
CA ARG A 90 6.77 15.22 1.18
C ARG A 90 6.12 13.85 1.08
N LEU A 91 6.81 12.90 0.47
CA LEU A 91 6.46 11.49 0.57
C LEU A 91 6.32 11.06 2.03
N THR A 92 5.31 10.25 2.32
CA THR A 92 5.26 9.58 3.62
C THR A 92 6.49 8.68 3.78
N PRO A 93 7.07 8.57 4.99
CA PRO A 93 8.33 7.84 5.18
C PRO A 93 8.27 6.38 4.70
N ALA A 94 7.17 5.66 4.96
CA ALA A 94 6.98 4.28 4.52
C ALA A 94 6.87 4.17 2.99
N ALA A 95 6.10 5.07 2.33
CA ALA A 95 6.04 5.11 0.87
C ALA A 95 7.41 5.44 0.26
N GLY A 96 8.12 6.42 0.84
CA GLY A 96 9.48 6.74 0.43
C GLY A 96 10.44 5.55 0.55
N ALA A 97 10.38 4.78 1.64
CA ALA A 97 11.19 3.59 1.81
C ALA A 97 10.90 2.53 0.73
N LEU A 98 9.61 2.25 0.46
CA LEU A 98 9.20 1.25 -0.54
C LEU A 98 9.55 1.66 -1.97
N LEU A 99 9.32 2.93 -2.32
CA LEU A 99 9.57 3.43 -3.68
C LEU A 99 11.06 3.60 -3.99
N HIS A 100 11.88 3.91 -2.98
CA HIS A 100 13.31 4.19 -3.18
C HIS A 100 14.23 3.01 -2.82
N THR A 101 13.73 1.93 -2.21
CA THR A 101 14.58 0.76 -1.95
C THR A 101 15.09 0.15 -3.26
N ASP A 102 16.38 -0.23 -3.27
CA ASP A 102 16.97 -0.98 -4.39
C ASP A 102 16.73 -2.49 -4.28
N VAL A 103 16.24 -2.98 -3.13
CA VAL A 103 15.84 -4.39 -2.97
C VAL A 103 14.50 -4.61 -3.68
N PRO A 104 14.38 -5.59 -4.59
CA PRO A 104 13.10 -5.93 -5.22
C PRO A 104 12.04 -6.31 -4.20
N VAL A 105 10.79 -5.91 -4.46
CA VAL A 105 9.64 -6.17 -3.59
C VAL A 105 8.56 -6.92 -4.37
N VAL A 106 8.11 -8.04 -3.83
CA VAL A 106 6.97 -8.81 -4.31
C VAL A 106 5.82 -8.64 -3.33
N ALA A 107 4.68 -8.14 -3.75
CA ALA A 107 3.46 -8.17 -2.96
C ALA A 107 2.75 -9.51 -3.17
N ALA A 108 2.57 -10.26 -2.09
CA ALA A 108 1.74 -11.47 -2.05
C ALA A 108 0.37 -11.10 -1.46
N VAL A 109 -0.58 -10.79 -2.33
CA VAL A 109 -1.88 -10.21 -1.95
C VAL A 109 -2.85 -11.34 -1.62
N ASN A 110 -2.99 -11.68 -0.33
CA ASN A 110 -3.78 -12.81 0.14
C ASN A 110 -5.29 -12.55 0.25
N GLY A 111 -5.70 -11.28 0.35
CA GLY A 111 -7.09 -10.89 0.53
C GLY A 111 -7.35 -9.45 0.12
N ALA A 112 -8.21 -8.75 0.83
CA ALA A 112 -8.52 -7.35 0.53
C ALA A 112 -7.28 -6.45 0.68
N ALA A 113 -6.98 -5.70 -0.38
CA ALA A 113 -5.97 -4.65 -0.49
C ALA A 113 -6.68 -3.36 -0.90
N VAL A 114 -7.05 -2.52 0.08
CA VAL A 114 -7.89 -1.34 -0.19
C VAL A 114 -7.32 -0.08 0.46
N GLY A 115 -7.57 1.09 -0.15
CA GLY A 115 -6.97 2.35 0.25
C GLY A 115 -5.44 2.22 0.29
N TRP A 116 -4.80 2.60 1.40
CA TRP A 116 -3.34 2.48 1.51
C TRP A 116 -2.84 1.03 1.39
N GLY A 117 -3.69 0.02 1.58
CA GLY A 117 -3.35 -1.38 1.30
C GLY A 117 -3.19 -1.64 -0.22
N MET A 118 -4.00 -1.03 -1.08
CA MET A 118 -3.80 -1.08 -2.52
C MET A 118 -2.55 -0.28 -2.93
N GLU A 119 -2.33 0.87 -2.33
CA GLU A 119 -1.10 1.66 -2.49
C GLU A 119 0.15 0.82 -2.17
N LEU A 120 0.15 0.10 -1.03
CA LEU A 120 1.24 -0.79 -0.63
C LEU A 120 1.51 -1.87 -1.70
N ALA A 121 0.46 -2.51 -2.20
CA ALA A 121 0.58 -3.50 -3.27
C ALA A 121 1.16 -2.91 -4.56
N MET A 122 0.78 -1.67 -4.92
CA MET A 122 1.29 -0.98 -6.11
C MET A 122 2.71 -0.46 -5.96
N MET A 123 3.16 -0.16 -4.73
CA MET A 123 4.56 0.22 -4.47
C MET A 123 5.52 -0.95 -4.64
N ALA A 124 5.06 -2.19 -4.58
CA ALA A 124 5.87 -3.37 -4.93
C ALA A 124 6.19 -3.41 -6.43
N ASP A 125 7.32 -4.03 -6.78
CA ASP A 125 7.72 -4.22 -8.17
C ASP A 125 6.81 -5.24 -8.88
N ILE A 126 6.47 -6.34 -8.19
CA ILE A 126 5.67 -7.44 -8.72
C ILE A 126 4.52 -7.75 -7.74
N ARG A 127 3.36 -8.09 -8.27
CA ARG A 127 2.18 -8.51 -7.51
C ARG A 127 1.77 -9.91 -7.93
N VAL A 128 1.68 -10.81 -6.93
CA VAL A 128 1.02 -12.11 -7.02
C VAL A 128 -0.20 -12.03 -6.12
N ALA A 129 -1.37 -12.39 -6.60
CA ALA A 129 -2.60 -12.33 -5.84
C ALA A 129 -3.24 -13.70 -5.66
N SER A 130 -3.86 -13.89 -4.52
CA SER A 130 -4.84 -14.96 -4.31
C SER A 130 -6.08 -14.69 -5.15
N GLU A 131 -6.77 -15.74 -5.59
CA GLU A 131 -8.11 -15.65 -6.19
C GLU A 131 -9.15 -14.98 -5.28
N GLN A 132 -8.87 -14.90 -3.97
CA GLN A 132 -9.72 -14.23 -2.97
C GLN A 132 -9.40 -12.73 -2.84
N ALA A 133 -8.34 -12.25 -3.49
CA ALA A 133 -7.92 -10.86 -3.37
C ALA A 133 -8.95 -9.89 -3.97
N LYS A 134 -9.02 -8.72 -3.35
CA LYS A 134 -9.86 -7.59 -3.81
C LYS A 134 -9.03 -6.31 -3.76
N PHE A 135 -9.24 -5.42 -4.72
CA PHE A 135 -8.47 -4.18 -4.87
C PHE A 135 -9.39 -2.98 -4.97
N GLY A 136 -9.09 -1.89 -4.29
CA GLY A 136 -9.88 -0.67 -4.38
C GLY A 136 -9.19 0.58 -3.82
N GLU A 137 -9.25 1.68 -4.59
CA GLU A 137 -8.80 3.02 -4.20
C GLU A 137 -9.94 3.78 -3.53
N LEU A 138 -10.13 3.57 -2.22
CA LEU A 138 -11.31 4.03 -1.50
C LEU A 138 -11.23 5.50 -1.02
N PHE A 139 -10.16 6.23 -1.34
CA PHE A 139 -9.93 7.59 -0.83
C PHE A 139 -11.03 8.56 -1.23
N VAL A 140 -11.51 8.52 -2.48
CA VAL A 140 -12.57 9.39 -2.99
C VAL A 140 -13.86 9.27 -2.19
N LEU A 141 -14.18 8.07 -1.69
CA LEU A 141 -15.36 7.83 -0.85
C LEU A 141 -15.29 8.53 0.52
N ARG A 142 -14.12 9.06 0.88
CA ARG A 142 -13.86 9.84 2.10
C ARG A 142 -13.45 11.28 1.82
N GLY A 143 -13.70 11.77 0.58
CA GLY A 143 -13.35 13.12 0.16
C GLY A 143 -11.83 13.37 0.09
N LEU A 144 -11.04 12.31 -0.15
CA LEU A 144 -9.58 12.39 -0.23
C LEU A 144 -9.08 12.04 -1.63
N VAL A 145 -7.91 12.55 -1.97
CA VAL A 145 -7.15 12.08 -3.12
C VAL A 145 -6.37 10.81 -2.74
N SER A 146 -6.10 9.96 -3.72
CA SER A 146 -5.24 8.78 -3.57
C SER A 146 -3.81 9.18 -3.20
N ASP A 147 -3.04 8.29 -2.61
CA ASP A 147 -1.62 8.51 -2.35
C ASP A 147 -0.79 8.33 -3.65
N VAL A 148 0.51 8.41 -3.54
CA VAL A 148 1.44 8.53 -4.68
C VAL A 148 1.42 7.34 -5.63
N ALA A 149 1.21 6.11 -5.15
CA ALA A 149 1.18 4.94 -6.03
C ALA A 149 -0.11 4.87 -6.85
N GLY A 150 -1.27 5.25 -6.27
CA GLY A 150 -2.53 5.36 -6.98
C GLY A 150 -2.47 6.38 -8.10
N LEU A 151 -1.85 7.54 -7.87
CA LEU A 151 -1.70 8.57 -8.89
C LEU A 151 -0.54 8.28 -9.86
N GLY A 152 0.59 7.80 -9.36
CA GLY A 152 1.79 7.60 -10.16
C GLY A 152 1.83 6.26 -10.90
N ARG A 153 1.49 5.14 -10.25
CA ARG A 153 1.65 3.79 -10.82
C ARG A 153 0.38 3.17 -11.38
N LEU A 154 -0.79 3.47 -10.82
CA LEU A 154 -2.02 2.82 -11.29
C LEU A 154 -2.23 3.03 -12.79
N ALA A 155 -2.08 4.28 -13.27
CA ALA A 155 -2.23 4.57 -14.69
C ALA A 155 -1.16 3.93 -15.58
N GLN A 156 0.04 3.70 -15.05
CA GLN A 156 1.10 2.97 -15.77
C GLN A 156 0.78 1.47 -15.87
N LEU A 157 0.14 0.89 -14.86
CA LEU A 157 -0.21 -0.53 -14.82
C LEU A 157 -1.44 -0.85 -15.68
N VAL A 158 -2.52 -0.06 -15.56
CA VAL A 158 -3.84 -0.39 -16.12
C VAL A 158 -4.28 0.56 -17.23
N GLY A 159 -3.47 1.57 -17.55
CA GLY A 159 -3.83 2.65 -18.46
C GLY A 159 -4.71 3.72 -17.79
N ARG A 160 -4.69 4.95 -18.36
CA ARG A 160 -5.34 6.13 -17.74
C ARG A 160 -6.84 5.97 -17.54
N GLU A 161 -7.55 5.38 -18.50
CA GLU A 161 -9.01 5.25 -18.44
C GLU A 161 -9.44 4.35 -17.29
N ARG A 162 -8.82 3.16 -17.15
CA ARG A 162 -9.12 2.24 -16.04
C ARG A 162 -8.69 2.79 -14.69
N ALA A 163 -7.57 3.50 -14.64
CA ALA A 163 -7.15 4.19 -13.43
C ALA A 163 -8.15 5.26 -13.02
N ALA A 164 -8.64 6.07 -13.97
CA ALA A 164 -9.65 7.10 -13.71
C ALA A 164 -10.97 6.48 -13.20
N GLU A 165 -11.43 5.39 -13.81
CA GLU A 165 -12.61 4.66 -13.35
C GLU A 165 -12.47 4.23 -11.88
N LEU A 166 -11.39 3.54 -11.52
CA LEU A 166 -11.14 3.06 -10.16
C LEU A 166 -10.97 4.21 -9.15
N LEU A 167 -10.23 5.26 -9.52
CA LEU A 167 -9.96 6.40 -8.64
C LEU A 167 -11.21 7.28 -8.41
N PHE A 168 -12.05 7.46 -9.43
CA PHE A 168 -13.18 8.38 -9.35
C PHE A 168 -14.44 7.73 -8.74
N THR A 169 -14.59 6.41 -8.93
CA THR A 169 -15.73 5.67 -8.36
C THR A 169 -15.42 5.13 -6.97
N GLY A 170 -14.16 4.78 -6.69
CA GLY A 170 -13.78 4.04 -5.48
C GLY A 170 -14.29 2.59 -5.50
N ASP A 171 -14.56 2.04 -6.69
CA ASP A 171 -15.03 0.68 -6.84
C ASP A 171 -13.97 -0.35 -6.40
N VAL A 172 -14.45 -1.48 -5.89
CA VAL A 172 -13.63 -2.61 -5.51
C VAL A 172 -13.75 -3.69 -6.58
N ILE A 173 -12.61 -4.10 -7.14
CA ILE A 173 -12.53 -5.16 -8.15
C ILE A 173 -11.99 -6.46 -7.55
N ASP A 174 -12.35 -7.60 -8.14
CA ASP A 174 -11.83 -8.91 -7.78
C ASP A 174 -10.46 -9.20 -8.43
N ALA A 175 -9.85 -10.30 -8.01
CA ALA A 175 -8.54 -10.73 -8.50
C ALA A 175 -8.54 -11.00 -10.01
N ALA A 176 -9.58 -11.63 -10.55
CA ALA A 176 -9.69 -11.94 -11.97
C ALA A 176 -9.77 -10.66 -12.83
N THR A 177 -10.51 -9.67 -12.36
CA THR A 177 -10.57 -8.36 -13.02
C THR A 177 -9.22 -7.64 -12.93
N ALA A 178 -8.57 -7.67 -11.75
CA ALA A 178 -7.25 -7.07 -11.54
C ALA A 178 -6.18 -7.67 -12.48
N GLU A 179 -6.19 -8.99 -12.68
CA GLU A 179 -5.30 -9.65 -13.62
C GLU A 179 -5.61 -9.25 -15.06
N ARG A 180 -6.90 -9.28 -15.46
CA ARG A 180 -7.33 -8.92 -16.83
C ARG A 180 -6.94 -7.50 -17.24
N ILE A 181 -6.94 -6.54 -16.30
CA ILE A 181 -6.56 -5.15 -16.58
C ILE A 181 -5.06 -4.87 -16.38
N GLY A 182 -4.27 -5.84 -15.95
CA GLY A 182 -2.83 -5.71 -15.76
C GLY A 182 -2.40 -5.11 -14.41
N LEU A 183 -3.33 -4.93 -13.45
CA LEU A 183 -2.99 -4.49 -12.10
C LEU A 183 -2.16 -5.55 -11.36
N VAL A 184 -2.45 -6.81 -11.61
CA VAL A 184 -1.77 -7.97 -11.03
C VAL A 184 -1.19 -8.83 -12.14
N GLY A 185 0.05 -9.26 -11.97
CA GLY A 185 0.74 -10.08 -12.98
C GLY A 185 0.40 -11.57 -12.92
N ARG A 186 -0.18 -12.05 -11.82
CA ARG A 186 -0.52 -13.47 -11.62
C ARG A 186 -1.56 -13.64 -10.52
N VAL A 187 -2.59 -14.45 -10.79
CA VAL A 187 -3.58 -14.92 -9.81
C VAL A 187 -3.42 -16.42 -9.62
N VAL A 188 -3.45 -16.88 -8.37
CA VAL A 188 -3.28 -18.28 -7.98
C VAL A 188 -4.31 -18.70 -6.93
N PRO A 189 -4.58 -20.00 -6.74
CA PRO A 189 -5.35 -20.48 -5.59
C PRO A 189 -4.75 -19.98 -4.28
N HIS A 190 -5.60 -19.68 -3.30
CA HIS A 190 -5.17 -19.04 -2.05
C HIS A 190 -4.02 -19.80 -1.36
N GLY A 191 -4.12 -21.12 -1.26
CA GLY A 191 -3.07 -21.95 -0.62
C GLY A 191 -1.74 -21.98 -1.39
N GLU A 192 -1.72 -21.54 -2.65
CA GLU A 192 -0.50 -21.49 -3.47
C GLU A 192 0.15 -20.10 -3.51
N LEU A 193 -0.47 -19.09 -2.87
CA LEU A 193 -0.01 -17.72 -2.95
C LEU A 193 1.42 -17.55 -2.40
N LEU A 194 1.64 -17.88 -1.14
CA LEU A 194 2.97 -17.72 -0.52
C LEU A 194 4.03 -18.61 -1.16
N PRO A 195 3.77 -19.91 -1.46
CA PRO A 195 4.71 -20.72 -2.22
C PRO A 195 5.09 -20.11 -3.58
N THR A 196 4.12 -19.56 -4.32
CA THR A 196 4.37 -18.93 -5.63
C THR A 196 5.18 -17.64 -5.50
N ALA A 197 4.82 -16.77 -4.55
CA ALA A 197 5.54 -15.53 -4.29
C ALA A 197 6.98 -15.82 -3.83
N HIS A 198 7.16 -16.82 -2.95
CA HIS A 198 8.46 -17.23 -2.47
C HIS A 198 9.36 -17.82 -3.57
N ALA A 199 8.82 -18.69 -4.42
CA ALA A 199 9.55 -19.23 -5.55
C ALA A 199 10.03 -18.13 -6.52
N LEU A 200 9.20 -17.10 -6.75
CA LEU A 200 9.56 -15.94 -7.55
C LEU A 200 10.65 -15.11 -6.87
N ALA A 201 10.51 -14.81 -5.58
CA ALA A 201 11.47 -14.03 -4.81
C ALA A 201 12.82 -14.75 -4.70
N ALA A 202 12.84 -16.06 -4.46
CA ALA A 202 14.04 -16.86 -4.44
C ALA A 202 14.78 -16.87 -5.79
N LYS A 203 14.02 -16.95 -6.90
CA LYS A 203 14.59 -16.82 -8.25
C LYS A 203 15.22 -15.44 -8.48
N ILE A 204 14.65 -14.37 -7.95
CA ILE A 204 15.23 -13.03 -8.01
C ILE A 204 16.49 -12.96 -7.13
N ALA A 205 16.41 -13.43 -5.90
CA ALA A 205 17.47 -13.38 -4.91
C ALA A 205 18.72 -14.20 -5.32
N ALA A 206 18.54 -15.24 -6.13
CA ALA A 206 19.62 -16.06 -6.69
C ALA A 206 20.47 -15.33 -7.75
N ASN A 207 19.99 -14.21 -8.32
CA ASN A 207 20.75 -13.43 -9.29
C ASN A 207 21.77 -12.52 -8.60
N PRO A 208 22.79 -12.00 -9.35
CA PRO A 208 23.76 -11.05 -8.81
C PRO A 208 23.06 -9.81 -8.22
N PRO A 209 23.16 -9.55 -6.91
CA PRO A 209 22.33 -8.55 -6.24
C PRO A 209 22.58 -7.13 -6.77
N LEU A 210 23.83 -6.75 -7.04
CA LEU A 210 24.13 -5.44 -7.59
C LEU A 210 23.51 -5.22 -8.98
N ALA A 211 23.48 -6.26 -9.82
CA ALA A 211 22.85 -6.16 -11.13
C ALA A 211 21.32 -5.96 -11.00
N VAL A 212 20.67 -6.73 -10.12
CA VAL A 212 19.23 -6.62 -9.86
C VAL A 212 18.88 -5.24 -9.30
N GLN A 213 19.65 -4.71 -8.35
CA GLN A 213 19.49 -3.37 -7.79
C GLN A 213 19.60 -2.29 -8.87
N GLN A 214 20.62 -2.38 -9.76
CA GLN A 214 20.79 -1.43 -10.86
C GLN A 214 19.65 -1.52 -11.89
N LEU A 215 19.14 -2.73 -12.17
CA LEU A 215 17.96 -2.90 -13.02
C LEU A 215 16.74 -2.21 -12.41
N LYS A 216 16.47 -2.38 -11.10
CA LYS A 216 15.39 -1.70 -10.39
C LYS A 216 15.58 -0.18 -10.42
N ALA A 217 16.79 0.32 -10.14
CA ALA A 217 17.10 1.75 -10.25
C ALA A 217 16.91 2.30 -11.67
N GLY A 218 17.28 1.52 -12.69
CA GLY A 218 17.04 1.84 -14.09
C GLY A 218 15.55 1.93 -14.45
N LEU A 219 14.74 0.96 -13.97
CA LEU A 219 13.29 0.97 -14.18
C LEU A 219 12.64 2.22 -13.55
N ARG A 220 13.04 2.62 -12.34
CA ARG A 220 12.55 3.87 -11.72
C ARG A 220 12.84 5.09 -12.60
N ARG A 221 14.07 5.20 -13.11
CA ARG A 221 14.47 6.33 -13.98
C ARG A 221 13.73 6.34 -15.32
N ALA A 222 13.39 5.17 -15.85
CA ALA A 222 12.77 5.04 -17.15
C ALA A 222 11.24 5.25 -17.12
N LEU A 223 10.57 4.84 -16.04
CA LEU A 223 9.11 4.70 -15.99
C LEU A 223 8.44 5.50 -14.87
N ASP A 224 9.13 5.76 -13.76
CA ASP A 224 8.51 6.40 -12.62
C ASP A 224 8.52 7.94 -12.76
N PRO A 225 7.48 8.64 -12.27
CA PRO A 225 7.49 10.09 -12.16
C PRO A 225 8.55 10.56 -11.14
N ASP A 226 8.77 11.87 -11.04
CA ASP A 226 9.46 12.45 -9.89
C ASP A 226 8.59 12.25 -8.64
N TRP A 227 8.91 11.20 -7.88
CA TRP A 227 8.14 10.79 -6.70
C TRP A 227 8.15 11.83 -5.59
N ASP A 228 9.23 12.60 -5.45
CA ASP A 228 9.32 13.62 -4.42
C ASP A 228 8.44 14.82 -4.78
N ASP A 229 8.39 15.18 -6.05
CA ASP A 229 7.49 16.23 -6.55
C ASP A 229 6.02 15.82 -6.42
N LEU A 230 5.68 14.61 -6.88
CA LEU A 230 4.33 14.07 -6.72
C LEU A 230 3.95 13.95 -5.23
N GLY A 231 4.86 13.50 -4.38
CA GLY A 231 4.64 13.39 -2.94
C GLY A 231 4.38 14.74 -2.27
N ARG A 232 5.08 15.80 -2.68
CA ARG A 232 4.82 17.17 -2.20
C ARG A 232 3.40 17.63 -2.56
N TRP A 233 3.01 17.43 -3.82
CA TRP A 233 1.67 17.79 -4.28
C TRP A 233 0.57 17.02 -3.56
N VAL A 234 0.71 15.68 -3.44
CA VAL A 234 -0.25 14.83 -2.72
C VAL A 234 -0.39 15.28 -1.27
N SER A 235 0.73 15.47 -0.57
CA SER A 235 0.72 15.88 0.83
C SER A 235 0.03 17.23 1.05
N ALA A 236 0.28 18.21 0.16
CA ALA A 236 -0.37 19.51 0.22
C ALA A 236 -1.89 19.38 -0.02
N THR A 237 -2.29 18.65 -1.06
CA THR A 237 -3.69 18.44 -1.44
C THR A 237 -4.47 17.68 -0.35
N LEU A 238 -3.89 16.63 0.22
CA LEU A 238 -4.48 15.93 1.36
C LEU A 238 -4.70 16.87 2.54
N GLY A 239 -3.72 17.73 2.83
CA GLY A 239 -3.84 18.73 3.89
C GLY A 239 -5.01 19.69 3.70
N GLU A 240 -5.33 20.06 2.48
CA GLU A 240 -6.51 20.87 2.16
C GLU A 240 -7.80 20.08 2.31
N LEU A 241 -7.85 18.87 1.75
CA LEU A 241 -9.05 18.03 1.75
C LEU A 241 -9.45 17.57 3.16
N PHE A 242 -8.51 17.29 4.06
CA PHE A 242 -8.80 16.97 5.46
C PHE A 242 -9.57 18.08 6.20
N ARG A 243 -9.52 19.31 5.73
CA ARG A 243 -10.25 20.44 6.33
C ARG A 243 -11.67 20.61 5.80
N THR A 244 -12.05 19.87 4.74
CA THR A 244 -13.35 19.99 4.11
C THR A 244 -14.48 19.38 4.95
N ASP A 245 -15.69 19.88 4.76
CA ASP A 245 -16.90 19.30 5.33
C ASP A 245 -17.16 17.91 4.74
N ASP A 246 -16.84 17.73 3.46
CA ASP A 246 -17.03 16.46 2.76
C ASP A 246 -16.13 15.36 3.30
N HIS A 247 -14.87 15.67 3.67
CA HIS A 247 -14.03 14.70 4.35
C HIS A 247 -14.63 14.27 5.70
N ARG A 248 -15.06 15.25 6.52
CA ARG A 248 -15.70 14.97 7.83
C ARG A 248 -16.95 14.12 7.66
N GLU A 249 -17.77 14.45 6.67
CA GLU A 249 -18.98 13.69 6.34
C GLU A 249 -18.63 12.28 5.86
N GLY A 250 -17.63 12.09 5.00
CA GLY A 250 -17.18 10.79 4.51
C GLY A 250 -16.73 9.87 5.64
N VAL A 251 -15.94 10.39 6.58
CA VAL A 251 -15.51 9.64 7.76
C VAL A 251 -16.69 9.30 8.67
N ARG A 252 -17.57 10.29 8.95
CA ARG A 252 -18.75 10.08 9.80
C ARG A 252 -19.69 9.04 9.21
N ALA A 253 -20.03 9.16 7.93
CA ALA A 253 -20.90 8.22 7.24
C ALA A 253 -20.36 6.80 7.25
N PHE A 254 -19.03 6.64 7.08
CA PHE A 254 -18.37 5.35 7.18
C PHE A 254 -18.51 4.72 8.58
N LEU A 255 -18.25 5.49 9.65
CA LEU A 255 -18.36 5.02 11.03
C LEU A 255 -19.81 4.68 11.40
N GLU A 256 -20.78 5.47 10.92
CA GLU A 256 -22.21 5.30 11.14
C GLU A 256 -22.86 4.25 10.20
N LYS A 257 -22.09 3.70 9.25
CA LYS A 257 -22.55 2.72 8.24
C LYS A 257 -23.77 3.21 7.44
N ARG A 258 -23.76 4.47 7.03
CA ARG A 258 -24.78 5.12 6.20
C ARG A 258 -24.18 5.74 4.94
N PRO A 259 -25.00 6.03 3.93
CA PRO A 259 -24.56 6.81 2.77
C PRO A 259 -24.11 8.22 3.16
N PRO A 260 -22.99 8.74 2.61
CA PRO A 260 -22.54 10.11 2.82
C PRO A 260 -23.39 11.11 1.99
N ARG A 261 -23.35 12.39 2.42
CA ARG A 261 -23.98 13.51 1.71
C ARG A 261 -22.97 14.62 1.49
N PHE A 262 -22.31 14.60 0.36
CA PHE A 262 -21.26 15.56 0.00
C PHE A 262 -21.85 16.86 -0.52
N VAL A 263 -21.21 18.00 -0.20
CA VAL A 263 -21.65 19.36 -0.53
C VAL A 263 -20.59 20.18 -1.29
N GLY A 264 -19.38 19.66 -1.51
CA GLY A 264 -18.33 20.29 -2.28
C GLY A 264 -17.56 21.38 -1.52
N ARG A 265 -17.46 21.30 -0.22
CA ARG A 265 -16.73 22.29 0.61
C ARG A 265 -16.07 21.67 1.84
#